data_16e72892041ce4d4d80dd08963f2a9ae
#
_entry.id   16e72892041ce4d4d80dd08963f2a9ae
#
_cell.length_a   1.000
_cell.length_b   1.000
_cell.length_c   1.000
_cell.angle_alpha   90.00
_cell.angle_beta   90.00
_cell.angle_gamma   90.00
#
_symmetry.space_group_name_H-M   'P 1'
#
loop_
_entity.id
_entity.type
_entity.pdbx_description
1 polymer ?
#
loop_
_entity_poly.entity_id
_entity_poly.type
_entity_poly.pdbx_seq_one_letter_code
_entity_poly.pdbx_strand_id
1 'polypeptide(L)'
;MDDHLDPAPGTRPAGPRTGGEPPAGTGPRPGGEPLTDGEPLTGGEPAAGTGPETGGEPPAGAALDRRAELSEFLRTRRARLKPSDVGLPDFGRHRRVPGLRREELAQLAGVSVAYYTRLEQGNGRNVSAEVLDSIARALRLTDAEHAHLVHLARPTRHKKKPAARPQQVRTALRQLLDVMEAVPAYVVGRRSEILAWNRMAAALFGDWAELPAAERNWARLVFLRPDYRDLFVDWEQKAIDIVCALRMDAGCHPDDPRLAALVGELSLKSEDFRRLWATHDVKDKTHGVKRLRHPLVGELALQFESFKLTDDSEQVLVTYHAEPDSSSAQSLRLLASWGTDATRAGTTSATRPA
;
A
#
# COMPACT_ATOMS: atom_id res chain seq x y z
N MET A 1 -57.20 -23.97 -19.31
CA MET A 1 -56.57 -25.10 -19.99
C MET A 1 -55.22 -25.23 -19.28
N ASP A 2 -55.20 -25.90 -18.08
CA ASP A 2 -55.06 -27.33 -17.90
C ASP A 2 -53.68 -27.78 -18.41
N ASP A 3 -52.75 -28.41 -17.70
CA ASP A 3 -52.82 -29.29 -16.55
C ASP A 3 -51.42 -29.45 -15.99
N HIS A 4 -51.27 -29.47 -14.69
CA HIS A 4 -50.82 -30.55 -13.79
C HIS A 4 -49.61 -31.40 -14.21
N LEU A 5 -48.56 -31.46 -13.36
CA LEU A 5 -48.36 -32.62 -12.47
C LEU A 5 -46.97 -32.53 -11.79
N ASP A 6 -46.95 -32.38 -10.47
CA ASP A 6 -45.99 -32.95 -9.54
C ASP A 6 -46.33 -34.42 -9.26
N PRO A 7 -45.50 -35.34 -8.82
CA PRO A 7 -45.00 -35.38 -7.45
C PRO A 7 -43.63 -36.03 -7.17
N ALA A 8 -43.11 -35.78 -5.98
CA ALA A 8 -42.14 -36.58 -5.21
C ALA A 8 -42.70 -37.97 -4.81
N PRO A 9 -42.07 -38.88 -3.97
CA PRO A 9 -40.85 -38.78 -3.13
C PRO A 9 -40.07 -40.13 -2.94
N GLY A 10 -39.12 -40.15 -2.00
CA GLY A 10 -38.68 -41.34 -1.28
C GLY A 10 -37.24 -41.76 -1.58
N THR A 11 -36.34 -42.21 -0.71
CA THR A 11 -36.39 -42.77 0.63
C THR A 11 -34.96 -42.88 1.18
N ARG A 12 -34.78 -42.68 2.47
CA ARG A 12 -33.60 -43.15 3.26
C ARG A 12 -33.77 -44.65 3.55
N PRO A 13 -32.71 -45.43 3.91
CA PRO A 13 -32.32 -45.57 5.31
C PRO A 13 -30.80 -45.81 5.62
N ALA A 14 -30.35 -45.38 6.76
CA ALA A 14 -29.93 -46.08 7.99
C ALA A 14 -28.63 -46.90 7.99
N GLY A 15 -27.72 -46.56 8.95
CA GLY A 15 -26.45 -47.19 9.30
C GLY A 15 -26.53 -48.62 9.87
N PRO A 16 -25.52 -49.18 10.56
CA PRO A 16 -25.00 -48.75 11.86
C PRO A 16 -23.49 -49.03 12.20
N ARG A 17 -23.00 -48.38 13.26
CA ARG A 17 -22.17 -48.83 14.41
C ARG A 17 -21.03 -49.87 14.27
N THR A 18 -19.89 -49.53 14.89
CA THR A 18 -19.12 -50.11 16.03
C THR A 18 -17.68 -49.62 15.92
N GLY A 19 -16.96 -49.09 16.88
CA GLY A 19 -16.75 -49.50 18.26
C GLY A 19 -15.29 -49.90 18.41
N GLY A 20 -14.51 -49.27 19.30
CA GLY A 20 -13.19 -49.74 19.64
C GLY A 20 -12.25 -48.70 20.22
N GLU A 21 -12.26 -48.54 21.52
CA GLU A 21 -11.27 -47.87 22.39
C GLU A 21 -10.28 -48.93 22.94
N PRO A 22 -9.29 -48.56 23.82
CA PRO A 22 -7.85 -48.52 23.54
C PRO A 22 -7.06 -49.66 24.20
N PRO A 23 -5.74 -49.62 24.35
CA PRO A 23 -5.23 -49.57 25.71
C PRO A 23 -3.93 -48.78 25.95
N ALA A 24 -3.78 -48.39 27.18
CA ALA A 24 -2.68 -47.77 27.89
C ALA A 24 -1.50 -48.73 28.14
N GLY A 25 -0.33 -48.15 28.49
CA GLY A 25 0.77 -48.89 29.09
C GLY A 25 2.06 -48.13 29.21
N THR A 26 2.29 -47.55 30.35
CA THR A 26 3.37 -47.67 31.35
C THR A 26 4.77 -47.13 31.01
N GLY A 27 5.24 -46.22 31.90
CA GLY A 27 6.64 -45.80 32.09
C GLY A 27 7.45 -46.87 32.84
N PRO A 28 8.69 -46.62 33.34
CA PRO A 28 9.08 -45.57 34.25
C PRO A 28 10.52 -44.96 34.08
N ARG A 29 10.83 -43.93 34.83
CA ARG A 29 12.16 -43.43 35.24
C ARG A 29 12.88 -44.41 36.16
N PRO A 30 14.21 -44.27 36.57
CA PRO A 30 14.90 -43.07 37.04
C PRO A 30 16.46 -43.03 36.91
N GLY A 31 17.09 -41.96 37.41
CA GLY A 31 18.36 -41.88 38.12
C GLY A 31 19.57 -41.42 37.29
N GLY A 32 20.33 -40.45 37.69
CA GLY A 32 21.28 -40.20 38.69
C GLY A 32 22.18 -39.03 38.36
N GLU A 33 22.28 -38.08 39.24
CA GLU A 33 23.47 -37.18 39.45
C GLU A 33 24.59 -37.95 40.14
N PRO A 34 25.86 -37.41 40.36
CA PRO A 34 26.23 -36.06 40.74
C PRO A 34 27.65 -35.53 40.31
N LEU A 35 27.86 -34.22 40.49
CA LEU A 35 29.01 -33.44 41.02
C LEU A 35 30.47 -33.81 40.69
N THR A 36 31.29 -32.79 40.28
CA THR A 36 32.46 -32.27 41.03
C THR A 36 33.05 -31.03 40.38
N ASP A 37 33.17 -30.03 41.21
CA ASP A 37 34.14 -28.98 41.52
C ASP A 37 35.41 -28.80 40.66
N GLY A 38 35.79 -27.52 40.48
CA GLY A 38 37.14 -27.11 40.16
C GLY A 38 37.31 -25.71 39.60
N GLU A 39 37.28 -24.66 40.45
CA GLU A 39 38.00 -23.38 40.26
C GLU A 39 39.45 -23.51 40.74
N PRO A 40 40.37 -22.49 40.58
CA PRO A 40 40.38 -21.17 39.96
C PRO A 40 41.70 -20.70 39.30
N LEU A 41 41.74 -19.42 38.94
CA LEU A 41 42.82 -18.42 38.98
C LEU A 41 43.62 -18.11 37.70
N THR A 42 43.58 -16.85 37.40
CA THR A 42 44.48 -15.71 37.26
C THR A 42 44.86 -15.24 35.87
N GLY A 43 44.59 -14.00 35.64
CA GLY A 43 45.49 -12.90 35.40
C GLY A 43 45.84 -12.57 33.94
N GLY A 44 45.55 -11.33 33.54
CA GLY A 44 46.22 -10.72 32.40
C GLY A 44 45.41 -9.71 31.59
N GLU A 45 45.38 -8.46 32.06
CA GLU A 45 45.16 -7.26 31.21
C GLU A 45 46.54 -6.70 30.78
N PRO A 46 46.65 -5.68 29.88
CA PRO A 46 45.82 -5.19 28.78
C PRO A 46 46.60 -5.02 27.44
N ALA A 47 45.93 -4.84 26.33
CA ALA A 47 46.52 -4.04 25.24
C ALA A 47 45.43 -3.42 24.36
N ALA A 48 45.46 -2.12 24.26
CA ALA A 48 44.72 -1.26 23.36
C ALA A 48 44.99 -1.56 21.88
N GLY A 49 43.94 -1.58 21.09
CA GLY A 49 44.00 -1.67 19.64
C GLY A 49 42.78 -1.04 19.02
N THR A 50 42.87 0.28 18.76
CA THR A 50 41.95 1.04 17.92
C THR A 50 42.03 0.55 16.48
N GLY A 51 40.97 -0.06 15.99
CA GLY A 51 40.70 -0.30 14.58
C GLY A 51 39.37 0.32 14.21
N PRO A 52 39.20 0.92 12.99
CA PRO A 52 38.01 1.65 12.63
C PRO A 52 36.82 0.71 12.43
N GLU A 53 35.73 1.05 13.08
CA GLU A 53 34.43 0.39 12.89
C GLU A 53 34.00 0.54 11.44
N THR A 54 34.03 -0.57 10.73
CA THR A 54 33.39 -0.74 9.43
C THR A 54 31.89 -0.54 9.61
N GLY A 55 31.36 0.44 8.86
CA GLY A 55 29.95 0.76 8.81
C GLY A 55 29.08 -0.47 8.64
N GLY A 56 28.33 -0.78 9.66
CA GLY A 56 27.31 -1.80 9.64
C GLY A 56 26.25 -1.41 8.62
N GLU A 57 26.10 -2.26 7.62
CA GLU A 57 24.97 -2.26 6.70
C GLU A 57 23.68 -2.21 7.53
N PRO A 58 22.72 -1.29 7.24
CA PRO A 58 21.49 -1.25 8.01
C PRO A 58 20.76 -2.59 7.89
N PRO A 59 20.14 -3.12 8.94
CA PRO A 59 19.51 -4.43 8.91
C PRO A 59 18.46 -4.47 7.83
N ALA A 60 18.55 -5.48 6.97
CA ALA A 60 17.64 -5.75 5.88
C ALA A 60 16.19 -5.74 6.39
N GLY A 61 15.40 -4.78 5.88
CA GLY A 61 13.96 -4.69 5.90
C GLY A 61 13.24 -5.27 7.11
N ALA A 62 13.17 -4.53 8.21
CA ALA A 62 12.18 -4.83 9.24
C ALA A 62 10.79 -4.76 8.59
N ALA A 63 10.01 -5.84 8.67
CA ALA A 63 8.62 -5.84 8.25
C ALA A 63 7.89 -4.66 8.88
N LEU A 64 6.99 -4.00 8.13
CA LEU A 64 6.20 -2.91 8.65
C LEU A 64 5.37 -3.42 9.83
N ASP A 65 5.52 -2.80 11.00
CA ASP A 65 4.80 -3.24 12.21
C ASP A 65 3.32 -2.90 12.08
N ARG A 66 2.54 -3.88 11.63
CA ARG A 66 1.09 -3.74 11.47
C ARG A 66 0.36 -3.37 12.76
N ARG A 67 0.89 -3.78 13.93
CA ARG A 67 0.27 -3.40 15.21
C ARG A 67 0.45 -1.93 15.48
N ALA A 68 1.64 -1.42 15.23
CA ALA A 68 1.92 0.01 15.31
C ALA A 68 1.08 0.79 14.29
N GLU A 69 0.96 0.32 13.06
CA GLU A 69 0.10 0.94 12.03
C GLU A 69 -1.37 0.98 12.43
N LEU A 70 -1.94 -0.13 12.94
CA LEU A 70 -3.32 -0.15 13.42
C LEU A 70 -3.53 0.84 14.59
N SER A 71 -2.58 0.87 15.53
CA SER A 71 -2.62 1.76 16.68
C SER A 71 -2.60 3.23 16.24
N GLU A 72 -1.66 3.62 15.41
CA GLU A 72 -1.50 4.98 14.92
C GLU A 72 -2.67 5.40 14.01
N PHE A 73 -3.14 4.51 13.15
CA PHE A 73 -4.31 4.77 12.32
C PHE A 73 -5.54 5.10 13.17
N LEU A 74 -5.90 4.25 14.12
CA LEU A 74 -7.05 4.49 14.99
C LEU A 74 -6.89 5.76 15.83
N ARG A 75 -5.70 6.00 16.37
CA ARG A 75 -5.39 7.17 17.17
C ARG A 75 -5.54 8.47 16.36
N THR A 76 -4.98 8.49 15.15
CA THR A 76 -5.06 9.67 14.28
C THR A 76 -6.48 9.96 13.81
N ARG A 77 -7.27 8.90 13.46
CA ARG A 77 -8.68 9.07 13.08
C ARG A 77 -9.53 9.59 14.23
N ARG A 78 -9.35 9.07 15.45
CA ARG A 78 -10.03 9.55 16.65
C ARG A 78 -9.66 10.99 16.98
N ALA A 79 -8.40 11.37 16.79
CA ALA A 79 -7.93 12.73 17.07
C ALA A 79 -8.51 13.79 16.11
N ARG A 80 -8.99 13.42 14.93
CA ARG A 80 -9.60 14.33 13.95
C ARG A 80 -11.01 14.78 14.29
N LEU A 81 -11.76 13.92 15.01
CA LEU A 81 -13.16 14.18 15.30
C LEU A 81 -13.31 15.00 16.58
N LYS A 82 -14.03 16.09 16.51
CA LYS A 82 -14.48 16.83 17.71
C LYS A 82 -15.77 16.21 18.23
N PRO A 83 -16.08 16.33 19.55
CA PRO A 83 -17.37 15.87 20.11
C PRO A 83 -18.57 16.44 19.38
N SER A 84 -18.53 17.72 19.05
CA SER A 84 -19.59 18.40 18.28
C SER A 84 -19.86 17.74 16.93
N ASP A 85 -18.83 17.17 16.29
CA ASP A 85 -18.97 16.52 14.98
C ASP A 85 -19.82 15.25 15.05
N VAL A 86 -19.88 14.63 16.25
CA VAL A 86 -20.59 13.36 16.50
C VAL A 86 -21.77 13.52 17.46
N GLY A 87 -22.24 14.74 17.70
CA GLY A 87 -23.39 15.03 18.54
C GLY A 87 -23.17 14.86 20.05
N LEU A 88 -21.92 14.82 20.49
CA LEU A 88 -21.58 14.77 21.90
C LEU A 88 -21.39 16.19 22.45
N PRO A 89 -21.81 16.45 23.73
CA PRO A 89 -21.57 17.73 24.34
C PRO A 89 -20.09 18.00 24.52
N ASP A 90 -19.66 19.20 24.12
CA ASP A 90 -18.29 19.66 24.36
C ASP A 90 -18.21 20.37 25.73
N PHE A 91 -17.68 19.69 26.74
CA PHE A 91 -17.46 20.25 28.07
C PHE A 91 -16.23 21.18 28.16
N GLY A 92 -15.75 21.71 27.07
CA GLY A 92 -14.91 22.87 26.73
C GLY A 92 -13.64 23.13 27.56
N ARG A 93 -13.59 23.10 28.84
CA ARG A 93 -12.52 23.74 29.65
C ARG A 93 -11.37 22.83 30.12
N HIS A 94 -11.46 21.50 29.99
CA HIS A 94 -10.42 20.58 30.49
C HIS A 94 -10.10 19.39 29.59
N ARG A 95 -10.18 19.59 28.26
CA ARG A 95 -9.81 18.52 27.32
C ARG A 95 -8.30 18.42 27.19
N ARG A 96 -7.72 17.31 27.72
CA ARG A 96 -6.26 17.03 27.62
C ARG A 96 -5.87 16.38 26.28
N VAL A 97 -6.85 15.98 25.45
CA VAL A 97 -6.61 15.30 24.17
C VAL A 97 -7.35 16.06 23.06
N PRO A 98 -6.69 16.29 21.91
CA PRO A 98 -7.38 16.74 20.71
C PRO A 98 -8.31 15.62 20.25
N GLY A 99 -9.56 15.94 19.89
CA GLY A 99 -10.50 14.96 19.38
C GLY A 99 -11.25 14.15 20.43
N LEU A 100 -11.85 13.03 20.01
CA LEU A 100 -12.65 12.16 20.86
C LEU A 100 -11.80 11.43 21.91
N ARG A 101 -12.36 11.24 23.12
CA ARG A 101 -11.80 10.32 24.12
C ARG A 101 -12.11 8.88 23.73
N ARG A 102 -11.32 7.91 24.26
CA ARG A 102 -11.56 6.48 24.03
C ARG A 102 -12.95 6.04 24.51
N GLU A 103 -13.38 6.58 25.65
CA GLU A 103 -14.71 6.30 26.23
C GLU A 103 -15.83 6.80 25.32
N GLU A 104 -15.68 7.99 24.77
CA GLU A 104 -16.65 8.60 23.85
C GLU A 104 -16.77 7.78 22.56
N LEU A 105 -15.65 7.38 21.98
CA LEU A 105 -15.68 6.55 20.77
C LEU A 105 -16.22 5.14 21.05
N ALA A 106 -15.84 4.52 22.15
CA ALA A 106 -16.34 3.20 22.54
C ALA A 106 -17.86 3.22 22.70
N GLN A 107 -18.41 4.26 23.33
CA GLN A 107 -19.85 4.47 23.46
C GLN A 107 -20.53 4.62 22.09
N LEU A 108 -19.99 5.46 21.20
CA LEU A 108 -20.52 5.66 19.84
C LEU A 108 -20.50 4.37 19.00
N ALA A 109 -19.44 3.56 19.16
CA ALA A 109 -19.29 2.30 18.45
C ALA A 109 -20.05 1.12 19.09
N GLY A 110 -20.67 1.31 20.27
CA GLY A 110 -21.38 0.25 20.97
C GLY A 110 -20.45 -0.87 21.49
N VAL A 111 -19.20 -0.55 21.82
CA VAL A 111 -18.22 -1.50 22.35
C VAL A 111 -17.75 -1.10 23.74
N SER A 112 -17.17 -2.05 24.51
CA SER A 112 -16.59 -1.66 25.80
C SER A 112 -15.32 -0.83 25.63
N VAL A 113 -15.06 0.09 26.55
CA VAL A 113 -13.84 0.92 26.55
C VAL A 113 -12.58 0.05 26.59
N ALA A 114 -12.60 -1.02 27.35
CA ALA A 114 -11.49 -1.97 27.43
C ALA A 114 -11.23 -2.68 26.09
N TYR A 115 -12.31 -3.02 25.37
CA TYR A 115 -12.21 -3.63 24.04
C TYR A 115 -11.59 -2.65 23.03
N TYR A 116 -12.13 -1.42 22.93
CA TYR A 116 -11.60 -0.40 22.04
C TYR A 116 -10.13 -0.06 22.36
N THR A 117 -9.80 0.07 23.66
CA THR A 117 -8.43 0.34 24.10
C THR A 117 -7.46 -0.75 23.61
N ARG A 118 -7.82 -2.03 23.74
CA ARG A 118 -7.01 -3.15 23.23
C ARG A 118 -6.84 -3.09 21.72
N LEU A 119 -7.90 -2.75 20.99
CA LEU A 119 -7.84 -2.60 19.54
C LEU A 119 -6.92 -1.43 19.14
N GLU A 120 -7.06 -0.27 19.78
CA GLU A 120 -6.20 0.91 19.56
C GLU A 120 -4.74 0.65 19.96
N GLN A 121 -4.46 -0.33 20.79
CA GLN A 121 -3.09 -0.81 21.10
C GLN A 121 -2.56 -1.82 20.08
N GLY A 122 -3.23 -1.98 18.95
CA GLY A 122 -2.81 -2.87 17.87
C GLY A 122 -3.23 -4.35 18.03
N ASN A 123 -4.05 -4.66 19.04
CA ASN A 123 -4.55 -6.01 19.28
C ASN A 123 -5.86 -6.27 18.50
N GLY A 124 -5.78 -6.30 17.17
CA GLY A 124 -6.90 -6.56 16.27
C GLY A 124 -7.25 -8.05 16.08
N ARG A 125 -6.62 -8.98 16.81
CA ARG A 125 -6.91 -10.41 16.65
C ARG A 125 -8.35 -10.72 17.02
N ASN A 126 -9.08 -11.41 16.12
CA ASN A 126 -10.45 -11.87 16.30
C ASN A 126 -11.51 -10.76 16.43
N VAL A 127 -11.28 -9.58 15.85
CA VAL A 127 -12.32 -8.55 15.73
C VAL A 127 -13.32 -8.97 14.67
N SER A 128 -14.63 -8.95 14.98
CA SER A 128 -15.67 -9.27 14.00
C SER A 128 -15.83 -8.13 12.98
N ALA A 129 -16.42 -8.44 11.82
CA ALA A 129 -16.69 -7.45 10.79
C ALA A 129 -17.64 -6.36 11.32
N GLU A 130 -18.69 -6.77 12.02
CA GLU A 130 -19.71 -5.88 12.57
C GLU A 130 -19.12 -4.84 13.56
N VAL A 131 -18.12 -5.27 14.35
CA VAL A 131 -17.41 -4.36 15.28
C VAL A 131 -16.55 -3.37 14.50
N LEU A 132 -15.83 -3.82 13.45
CA LEU A 132 -15.06 -2.93 12.59
C LEU A 132 -15.95 -1.93 11.87
N ASP A 133 -17.11 -2.36 11.37
CA ASP A 133 -18.11 -1.51 10.73
C ASP A 133 -18.67 -0.47 11.72
N SER A 134 -18.91 -0.87 12.97
CA SER A 134 -19.40 0.05 14.01
C SER A 134 -18.34 1.09 14.38
N ILE A 135 -17.08 0.70 14.49
CA ILE A 135 -15.95 1.60 14.75
C ILE A 135 -15.74 2.54 13.54
N ALA A 136 -15.81 2.02 12.32
CA ALA A 136 -15.68 2.80 11.10
C ALA A 136 -16.77 3.90 11.02
N ARG A 137 -18.01 3.56 11.31
CA ARG A 137 -19.11 4.53 11.38
C ARG A 137 -18.89 5.57 12.48
N ALA A 138 -18.48 5.15 13.67
CA ALA A 138 -18.21 6.06 14.79
C ALA A 138 -17.06 7.02 14.48
N LEU A 139 -16.03 6.55 13.76
CA LEU A 139 -14.90 7.35 13.29
C LEU A 139 -15.18 8.12 11.98
N ARG A 140 -16.36 7.95 11.38
CA ARG A 140 -16.74 8.55 10.09
C ARG A 140 -15.69 8.27 9.00
N LEU A 141 -15.22 7.03 8.95
CA LEU A 141 -14.24 6.63 7.95
C LEU A 141 -14.85 6.63 6.54
N THR A 142 -14.06 7.04 5.58
CA THR A 142 -14.35 6.80 4.16
C THR A 142 -14.24 5.31 3.83
N ASP A 143 -14.77 4.87 2.67
CA ASP A 143 -14.68 3.48 2.23
C ASP A 143 -13.23 2.99 2.15
N ALA A 144 -12.31 3.84 1.68
CA ALA A 144 -10.89 3.53 1.62
C ALA A 144 -10.27 3.35 3.02
N GLU A 145 -10.60 4.23 3.96
CA GLU A 145 -10.15 4.15 5.35
C GLU A 145 -10.74 2.92 6.06
N HIS A 146 -12.02 2.60 5.79
CA HIS A 146 -12.66 1.40 6.31
C HIS A 146 -11.98 0.12 5.78
N ALA A 147 -11.76 0.02 4.45
CA ALA A 147 -11.04 -1.09 3.86
C ALA A 147 -9.64 -1.25 4.47
N HIS A 148 -8.92 -0.14 4.68
CA HIS A 148 -7.62 -0.15 5.32
C HIS A 148 -7.68 -0.65 6.78
N LEU A 149 -8.66 -0.18 7.57
CA LEU A 149 -8.91 -0.67 8.93
C LEU A 149 -9.13 -2.19 8.96
N VAL A 150 -9.94 -2.71 8.03
CA VAL A 150 -10.20 -4.15 7.89
C VAL A 150 -8.91 -4.92 7.57
N HIS A 151 -8.09 -4.43 6.65
CA HIS A 151 -6.80 -5.05 6.30
C HIS A 151 -5.83 -5.06 7.49
N LEU A 152 -5.77 -3.97 8.26
CA LEU A 152 -4.91 -3.90 9.44
C LEU A 152 -5.39 -4.82 10.57
N ALA A 153 -6.71 -4.88 10.83
CA ALA A 153 -7.29 -5.65 11.93
C ALA A 153 -7.43 -7.15 11.61
N ARG A 154 -7.76 -7.49 10.36
CA ARG A 154 -8.03 -8.86 9.91
C ARG A 154 -7.16 -9.21 8.72
N PRO A 155 -5.89 -9.53 8.92
CA PRO A 155 -5.04 -9.93 7.81
C PRO A 155 -5.63 -11.18 7.18
N THR A 156 -5.97 -11.08 5.92
CA THR A 156 -6.19 -12.27 5.09
C THR A 156 -4.88 -13.07 5.15
N ARG A 157 -4.94 -14.28 5.66
CA ARG A 157 -3.82 -15.21 5.56
C ARG A 157 -3.65 -15.55 4.08
N HIS A 158 -3.01 -14.65 3.34
CA HIS A 158 -2.45 -15.10 2.07
C HIS A 158 -1.45 -16.20 2.43
N LYS A 159 -1.75 -17.45 2.02
CA LYS A 159 -0.73 -18.51 2.01
C LYS A 159 0.54 -17.87 1.49
N LYS A 160 1.67 -18.01 2.21
CA LYS A 160 2.97 -17.49 1.77
C LYS A 160 3.11 -17.81 0.29
N LYS A 161 2.77 -16.85 -0.58
CA LYS A 161 3.10 -16.97 -2.00
C LYS A 161 4.63 -17.01 -2.04
N PRO A 162 5.23 -17.95 -2.80
CA PRO A 162 6.68 -17.93 -3.03
C PRO A 162 7.10 -16.54 -3.44
N ALA A 163 8.33 -16.14 -3.08
CA ALA A 163 8.88 -14.80 -3.27
C ALA A 163 8.30 -14.11 -4.50
N ALA A 164 7.60 -13.00 -4.27
CA ALA A 164 6.74 -12.38 -5.27
C ALA A 164 7.54 -12.18 -6.56
N ARG A 165 7.16 -12.93 -7.61
CA ARG A 165 7.72 -12.73 -8.95
C ARG A 165 7.53 -11.26 -9.33
N PRO A 166 8.48 -10.65 -10.05
CA PRO A 166 8.30 -9.32 -10.60
C PRO A 166 6.94 -9.24 -11.31
N GLN A 167 6.16 -8.21 -11.02
CA GLN A 167 4.90 -8.01 -11.71
C GLN A 167 5.18 -7.80 -13.20
N GLN A 168 4.52 -8.56 -14.05
CA GLN A 168 4.66 -8.45 -15.49
C GLN A 168 3.34 -7.98 -16.10
N VAL A 169 3.41 -6.99 -16.98
CA VAL A 169 2.25 -6.51 -17.73
C VAL A 169 1.95 -7.49 -18.85
N ARG A 170 0.70 -7.92 -18.97
CA ARG A 170 0.23 -8.83 -20.02
C ARG A 170 0.51 -8.26 -21.41
N THR A 171 0.86 -9.13 -22.37
CA THR A 171 1.14 -8.74 -23.76
C THR A 171 -0.04 -7.94 -24.37
N ALA A 172 -1.28 -8.40 -24.18
CA ALA A 172 -2.46 -7.70 -24.69
C ALA A 172 -2.61 -6.28 -24.11
N LEU A 173 -2.23 -6.07 -22.82
CA LEU A 173 -2.27 -4.74 -22.22
C LEU A 173 -1.15 -3.83 -22.75
N ARG A 174 0.04 -4.39 -23.06
CA ARG A 174 1.10 -3.64 -23.75
C ARG A 174 0.67 -3.22 -25.14
N GLN A 175 0.05 -4.12 -25.91
CA GLN A 175 -0.51 -3.81 -27.23
C GLN A 175 -1.60 -2.71 -27.13
N LEU A 176 -2.44 -2.75 -26.07
CA LEU A 176 -3.42 -1.67 -25.84
C LEU A 176 -2.72 -0.33 -25.61
N LEU A 177 -1.65 -0.29 -24.78
CA LEU A 177 -0.88 0.94 -24.58
C LEU A 177 -0.29 1.45 -25.90
N ASP A 178 0.20 0.57 -26.75
CA ASP A 178 0.83 0.94 -28.04
C ASP A 178 -0.19 1.58 -29.02
N VAL A 179 -1.46 1.12 -29.02
CA VAL A 179 -2.51 1.70 -29.87
C VAL A 179 -3.16 2.98 -29.29
N MET A 180 -2.85 3.34 -28.04
CA MET A 180 -3.29 4.59 -27.42
C MET A 180 -2.36 5.76 -27.80
N GLU A 181 -2.33 6.13 -29.09
CA GLU A 181 -1.36 7.09 -29.63
C GLU A 181 -1.51 8.52 -29.11
N ALA A 182 -2.73 8.96 -28.78
CA ALA A 182 -3.02 10.34 -28.35
C ALA A 182 -3.29 10.48 -26.84
N VAL A 183 -3.31 9.38 -26.10
CA VAL A 183 -3.68 9.33 -24.68
C VAL A 183 -2.46 8.93 -23.86
N PRO A 184 -1.87 9.81 -23.04
CA PRO A 184 -0.81 9.40 -22.12
C PRO A 184 -1.32 8.31 -21.19
N ALA A 185 -0.69 7.14 -21.21
CA ALA A 185 -1.12 5.99 -20.42
C ALA A 185 0.06 5.17 -19.92
N TYR A 186 -0.05 4.67 -18.68
CA TYR A 186 0.95 3.79 -18.08
C TYR A 186 0.32 2.81 -17.10
N VAL A 187 1.01 1.73 -16.81
CA VAL A 187 0.63 0.72 -15.82
C VAL A 187 1.52 0.83 -14.61
N VAL A 188 0.90 0.93 -13.44
CA VAL A 188 1.57 0.97 -12.13
C VAL A 188 1.33 -0.33 -11.38
N GLY A 189 2.39 -0.86 -10.78
CA GLY A 189 2.33 -1.97 -9.84
C GLY A 189 2.09 -1.52 -8.39
N ARG A 190 2.06 -2.49 -7.47
CA ARG A 190 1.74 -2.29 -6.05
C ARG A 190 2.55 -1.18 -5.39
N ARG A 191 3.86 -1.26 -5.40
CA ARG A 191 4.77 -0.33 -4.72
C ARG A 191 5.01 0.97 -5.50
N SER A 192 4.02 1.41 -6.30
CA SER A 192 4.15 2.55 -7.22
C SER A 192 5.20 2.34 -8.31
N GLU A 193 5.53 1.08 -8.65
CA GLU A 193 6.46 0.72 -9.73
C GLU A 193 5.82 1.01 -11.09
N ILE A 194 6.54 1.67 -11.98
CA ILE A 194 6.11 1.93 -13.36
C ILE A 194 6.49 0.71 -14.20
N LEU A 195 5.50 -0.08 -14.62
CA LEU A 195 5.70 -1.38 -15.24
C LEU A 195 5.68 -1.34 -16.78
N ALA A 196 4.85 -0.48 -17.35
CA ALA A 196 4.74 -0.24 -18.78
C ALA A 196 4.13 1.14 -19.02
N TRP A 197 4.43 1.72 -20.18
CA TRP A 197 3.91 3.03 -20.57
C TRP A 197 3.88 3.13 -22.08
N ASN A 198 3.09 4.06 -22.60
CA ASN A 198 3.10 4.38 -24.01
C ASN A 198 3.96 5.60 -24.30
N ARG A 199 4.14 5.90 -25.59
CA ARG A 199 4.94 7.01 -26.05
C ARG A 199 4.44 8.37 -25.55
N MET A 200 3.12 8.54 -25.45
CA MET A 200 2.54 9.78 -24.94
C MET A 200 2.82 10.01 -23.46
N ALA A 201 2.84 8.95 -22.65
CA ALA A 201 3.27 9.05 -21.26
C ALA A 201 4.76 9.40 -21.16
N ALA A 202 5.62 8.82 -22.00
CA ALA A 202 7.02 9.18 -22.09
C ALA A 202 7.21 10.65 -22.50
N ALA A 203 6.46 11.14 -23.48
CA ALA A 203 6.48 12.54 -23.88
C ALA A 203 6.02 13.50 -22.78
N LEU A 204 5.05 13.10 -21.95
CA LEU A 204 4.46 13.92 -20.90
C LEU A 204 5.29 13.96 -19.61
N PHE A 205 5.90 12.84 -19.22
CA PHE A 205 6.56 12.66 -17.93
C PHE A 205 8.07 12.44 -18.00
N GLY A 206 8.64 12.34 -19.22
CA GLY A 206 9.99 11.87 -19.47
C GLY A 206 10.05 10.36 -19.77
N ASP A 207 11.02 9.96 -20.57
CA ASP A 207 11.15 8.55 -20.94
C ASP A 207 11.78 7.73 -19.82
N TRP A 208 10.95 6.95 -19.15
CA TRP A 208 11.40 6.06 -18.09
C TRP A 208 12.28 4.91 -18.58
N ALA A 209 12.39 4.69 -19.90
CA ALA A 209 13.34 3.72 -20.44
C ALA A 209 14.79 4.14 -20.18
N GLU A 210 15.06 5.44 -20.08
CA GLU A 210 16.38 5.98 -19.74
C GLU A 210 16.80 5.75 -18.29
N LEU A 211 15.84 5.41 -17.40
CA LEU A 211 16.09 5.15 -16.00
C LEU A 211 16.38 3.66 -15.76
N PRO A 212 17.24 3.33 -14.78
CA PRO A 212 17.34 1.96 -14.28
C PRO A 212 15.99 1.43 -13.82
N ALA A 213 15.71 0.15 -14.02
CA ALA A 213 14.42 -0.43 -13.67
C ALA A 213 14.03 -0.23 -12.19
N ALA A 214 15.01 -0.22 -11.27
CA ALA A 214 14.78 0.05 -9.86
C ALA A 214 14.34 1.48 -9.57
N GLU A 215 14.65 2.43 -10.43
CA GLU A 215 14.29 3.85 -10.29
C GLU A 215 12.94 4.20 -10.94
N ARG A 216 12.40 3.31 -11.78
CA ARG A 216 11.07 3.47 -12.40
C ARG A 216 9.97 3.30 -11.37
N ASN A 217 9.89 4.25 -10.44
CA ASN A 217 9.00 4.19 -9.29
C ASN A 217 8.50 5.60 -8.95
N TRP A 218 7.18 5.79 -8.98
CA TRP A 218 6.58 7.10 -8.74
C TRP A 218 6.96 7.71 -7.38
N ALA A 219 7.13 6.90 -6.35
CA ALA A 219 7.52 7.42 -5.05
C ALA A 219 8.97 7.96 -5.07
N ARG A 220 9.90 7.24 -5.71
CA ARG A 220 11.27 7.75 -5.88
C ARG A 220 11.29 9.00 -6.76
N LEU A 221 10.58 9.00 -7.88
CA LEU A 221 10.53 10.15 -8.78
C LEU A 221 10.00 11.39 -8.08
N VAL A 222 8.86 11.29 -7.39
CA VAL A 222 8.20 12.43 -6.74
C VAL A 222 8.99 12.96 -5.54
N PHE A 223 9.62 12.08 -4.75
CA PHE A 223 10.28 12.49 -3.51
C PHE A 223 11.79 12.72 -3.61
N LEU A 224 12.46 12.14 -4.61
CA LEU A 224 13.92 12.19 -4.70
C LEU A 224 14.44 12.92 -5.95
N ARG A 225 13.54 13.30 -6.90
CA ARG A 225 13.94 13.95 -8.15
C ARG A 225 13.37 15.36 -8.24
N PRO A 226 14.21 16.41 -8.31
CA PRO A 226 13.76 17.80 -8.42
C PRO A 226 12.92 18.07 -9.68
N ASP A 227 13.30 17.47 -10.82
CA ASP A 227 12.59 17.62 -12.10
C ASP A 227 11.11 17.21 -12.00
N TYR A 228 10.78 16.16 -11.24
CA TYR A 228 9.39 15.77 -10.99
C TYR A 228 8.68 16.68 -9.98
N ARG A 229 9.42 17.32 -9.07
CA ARG A 229 8.85 18.34 -8.19
C ARG A 229 8.39 19.55 -8.99
N ASP A 230 9.19 19.98 -9.96
CA ASP A 230 8.89 21.13 -10.80
C ASP A 230 7.79 20.85 -11.83
N LEU A 231 7.71 19.60 -12.28
CA LEU A 231 6.69 19.15 -13.23
C LEU A 231 5.26 19.25 -12.67
N PHE A 232 5.04 18.94 -11.38
CA PHE A 232 3.71 18.97 -10.78
C PHE A 232 3.45 20.31 -10.11
N VAL A 233 2.54 21.13 -10.67
CA VAL A 233 2.12 22.40 -10.06
C VAL A 233 1.59 22.19 -8.64
N ASP A 234 0.79 21.13 -8.44
CA ASP A 234 0.28 20.72 -7.13
C ASP A 234 1.11 19.54 -6.59
N TRP A 235 2.43 19.73 -6.47
CA TRP A 235 3.34 18.66 -6.06
C TRP A 235 2.96 18.02 -4.72
N GLU A 236 2.58 18.82 -3.72
CA GLU A 236 2.20 18.29 -2.40
C GLU A 236 1.00 17.35 -2.49
N GLN A 237 0.01 17.67 -3.33
CA GLN A 237 -1.13 16.79 -3.55
C GLN A 237 -0.71 15.49 -4.26
N LYS A 238 0.22 15.55 -5.22
CA LYS A 238 0.78 14.35 -5.85
C LYS A 238 1.55 13.50 -4.85
N ALA A 239 2.33 14.13 -3.97
CA ALA A 239 3.08 13.46 -2.91
C ALA A 239 2.14 12.75 -1.91
N ILE A 240 1.07 13.41 -1.47
CA ILE A 240 0.02 12.81 -0.63
C ILE A 240 -0.61 11.61 -1.31
N ASP A 241 -0.99 11.70 -2.59
CA ASP A 241 -1.61 10.59 -3.33
C ASP A 241 -0.68 9.37 -3.38
N ILE A 242 0.63 9.56 -3.56
CA ILE A 242 1.63 8.49 -3.54
C ILE A 242 1.77 7.85 -2.16
N VAL A 243 1.85 8.67 -1.10
CA VAL A 243 1.94 8.17 0.28
C VAL A 243 0.69 7.35 0.65
N CYS A 244 -0.49 7.85 0.29
CA CYS A 244 -1.76 7.11 0.52
C CYS A 244 -1.76 5.75 -0.19
N ALA A 245 -1.30 5.69 -1.45
CA ALA A 245 -1.22 4.45 -2.21
C ALA A 245 -0.24 3.44 -1.57
N LEU A 246 0.97 3.90 -1.17
CA LEU A 246 1.95 3.06 -0.48
C LEU A 246 1.43 2.55 0.87
N ARG A 247 0.66 3.37 1.60
CA ARG A 247 0.07 2.97 2.89
C ARG A 247 -1.03 1.94 2.71
N MET A 248 -1.87 2.07 1.68
CA MET A 248 -2.85 1.04 1.32
C MET A 248 -2.15 -0.29 1.02
N ASP A 249 -1.07 -0.25 0.23
CA ASP A 249 -0.28 -1.45 -0.07
C ASP A 249 0.36 -2.04 1.21
N ALA A 250 0.87 -1.21 2.12
CA ALA A 250 1.43 -1.65 3.40
C ALA A 250 0.38 -2.35 4.29
N GLY A 251 -0.86 -1.85 4.30
CA GLY A 251 -1.97 -2.50 5.01
C GLY A 251 -2.32 -3.88 4.44
N CYS A 252 -2.29 -4.02 3.11
CA CYS A 252 -2.57 -5.27 2.40
C CYS A 252 -1.40 -6.27 2.49
N HIS A 253 -0.15 -5.78 2.46
CA HIS A 253 1.07 -6.58 2.33
C HIS A 253 2.13 -6.18 3.39
N PRO A 254 1.84 -6.31 4.69
CA PRO A 254 2.73 -5.86 5.76
C PRO A 254 4.09 -6.60 5.77
N ASP A 255 4.11 -7.82 5.22
CA ASP A 255 5.30 -8.67 5.17
C ASP A 255 6.10 -8.51 3.85
N ASP A 256 5.80 -7.48 3.02
CA ASP A 256 6.56 -7.23 1.78
C ASP A 256 7.90 -6.51 2.09
N PRO A 257 9.06 -7.20 2.00
CA PRO A 257 10.34 -6.60 2.35
C PRO A 257 10.77 -5.50 1.38
N ARG A 258 10.29 -5.53 0.12
CA ARG A 258 10.61 -4.50 -0.87
C ARG A 258 9.84 -3.21 -0.59
N LEU A 259 8.59 -3.33 -0.12
CA LEU A 259 7.83 -2.17 0.32
C LEU A 259 8.46 -1.55 1.58
N ALA A 260 8.83 -2.38 2.56
CA ALA A 260 9.50 -1.91 3.77
C ALA A 260 10.84 -1.21 3.45
N ALA A 261 11.63 -1.76 2.53
CA ALA A 261 12.87 -1.14 2.07
C ALA A 261 12.63 0.21 1.36
N LEU A 262 11.61 0.30 0.49
CA LEU A 262 11.23 1.56 -0.17
C LEU A 262 10.80 2.62 0.84
N VAL A 263 9.93 2.27 1.79
CA VAL A 263 9.48 3.20 2.84
C VAL A 263 10.66 3.65 3.70
N GLY A 264 11.57 2.74 4.07
CA GLY A 264 12.79 3.06 4.79
C GLY A 264 13.70 4.01 4.02
N GLU A 265 13.96 3.73 2.74
CA GLU A 265 14.77 4.60 1.87
C GLU A 265 14.19 6.02 1.78
N LEU A 266 12.88 6.13 1.48
CA LEU A 266 12.22 7.43 1.35
C LEU A 266 12.18 8.19 2.67
N SER A 267 12.00 7.48 3.79
CA SER A 267 12.02 8.08 5.13
C SER A 267 13.40 8.62 5.50
N LEU A 268 14.48 8.02 5.03
CA LEU A 268 15.84 8.51 5.25
C LEU A 268 16.18 9.70 4.34
N LYS A 269 15.76 9.65 3.07
CA LYS A 269 16.19 10.60 2.04
C LYS A 269 15.27 11.82 1.86
N SER A 270 14.01 11.78 2.34
CA SER A 270 13.02 12.84 2.14
C SER A 270 12.31 13.22 3.44
N GLU A 271 12.47 14.47 3.85
CA GLU A 271 11.74 15.03 4.99
C GLU A 271 10.24 15.14 4.69
N ASP A 272 9.88 15.56 3.48
CA ASP A 272 8.49 15.63 3.03
C ASP A 272 7.82 14.24 3.10
N PHE A 273 8.53 13.17 2.69
CA PHE A 273 8.00 11.81 2.82
C PHE A 273 7.77 11.45 4.28
N ARG A 274 8.73 11.69 5.19
CA ARG A 274 8.56 11.42 6.63
C ARG A 274 7.36 12.13 7.21
N ARG A 275 7.22 13.43 6.90
CA ARG A 275 6.11 14.27 7.34
C ARG A 275 4.76 13.71 6.88
N LEU A 276 4.64 13.40 5.60
CA LEU A 276 3.41 12.87 5.02
C LEU A 276 3.13 11.44 5.46
N TRP A 277 4.15 10.62 5.63
CA TRP A 277 4.00 9.26 6.15
C TRP A 277 3.48 9.26 7.59
N ALA A 278 3.89 10.20 8.43
CA ALA A 278 3.43 10.33 9.81
C ALA A 278 1.96 10.76 9.97
N THR A 279 1.29 11.24 8.91
CA THR A 279 -0.15 11.63 8.99
C THR A 279 -1.09 10.44 9.01
N HIS A 280 -0.64 9.26 8.65
CA HIS A 280 -1.44 8.04 8.47
C HIS A 280 -2.65 8.22 7.56
N ASP A 281 -2.54 9.11 6.56
CA ASP A 281 -3.61 9.37 5.60
C ASP A 281 -3.76 8.20 4.61
N VAL A 282 -5.02 7.87 4.35
CA VAL A 282 -5.43 6.84 3.41
C VAL A 282 -6.51 7.42 2.52
N LYS A 283 -6.28 7.37 1.21
CA LYS A 283 -7.25 7.78 0.19
C LYS A 283 -7.11 6.86 -1.01
N ASP A 284 -8.21 6.43 -1.57
CA ASP A 284 -8.25 5.81 -2.89
C ASP A 284 -8.67 6.90 -3.88
N LYS A 285 -7.76 7.29 -4.77
CA LYS A 285 -8.01 8.33 -5.75
C LYS A 285 -8.00 7.72 -7.13
N THR A 286 -9.19 7.51 -7.66
CA THR A 286 -9.39 6.86 -8.96
C THR A 286 -9.41 7.82 -10.13
N HIS A 287 -9.76 9.09 -9.89
CA HIS A 287 -9.89 10.13 -10.92
C HIS A 287 -9.61 11.53 -10.37
N GLY A 288 -9.53 12.50 -11.24
CA GLY A 288 -9.38 13.91 -10.88
C GLY A 288 -8.53 14.70 -11.88
N VAL A 289 -8.10 15.90 -11.49
CA VAL A 289 -7.29 16.79 -12.32
C VAL A 289 -5.86 16.82 -11.79
N LYS A 290 -4.87 16.77 -12.71
CA LYS A 290 -3.45 17.06 -12.44
C LYS A 290 -3.02 18.25 -13.25
N ARG A 291 -2.43 19.22 -12.58
CA ARG A 291 -1.81 20.37 -13.23
C ARG A 291 -0.31 20.13 -13.35
N LEU A 292 0.17 20.20 -14.58
CA LEU A 292 1.58 19.95 -14.91
C LEU A 292 2.19 21.22 -15.51
N ARG A 293 3.46 21.44 -15.24
CA ARG A 293 4.29 22.45 -15.91
C ARG A 293 5.31 21.74 -16.79
N HIS A 294 4.92 21.51 -18.04
CA HIS A 294 5.75 20.77 -18.98
C HIS A 294 6.79 21.71 -19.63
N PRO A 295 8.07 21.31 -19.72
CA PRO A 295 9.14 22.20 -20.20
C PRO A 295 8.96 22.70 -21.64
N LEU A 296 8.31 21.93 -22.51
CA LEU A 296 8.14 22.28 -23.93
C LEU A 296 6.79 22.94 -24.23
N VAL A 297 5.71 22.55 -23.58
CA VAL A 297 4.34 23.02 -23.92
C VAL A 297 3.70 23.86 -22.82
N GLY A 298 4.43 24.16 -21.73
CA GLY A 298 3.94 24.99 -20.65
C GLY A 298 2.94 24.29 -19.72
N GLU A 299 1.98 25.03 -19.18
CA GLU A 299 1.02 24.49 -18.23
C GLU A 299 -0.07 23.65 -18.89
N LEU A 300 -0.36 22.51 -18.28
CA LEU A 300 -1.38 21.54 -18.69
C LEU A 300 -2.29 21.25 -17.50
N ALA A 301 -3.61 21.28 -17.71
CA ALA A 301 -4.60 20.74 -16.80
C ALA A 301 -5.18 19.48 -17.43
N LEU A 302 -4.82 18.32 -16.89
CA LEU A 302 -5.23 17.02 -17.43
C LEU A 302 -6.10 16.28 -16.44
N GLN A 303 -7.21 15.73 -16.89
CA GLN A 303 -7.99 14.76 -16.16
C GLN A 303 -7.26 13.42 -16.22
N PHE A 304 -7.30 12.66 -15.13
CA PHE A 304 -6.79 11.31 -15.10
C PHE A 304 -7.85 10.33 -14.61
N GLU A 305 -7.78 9.13 -15.14
CA GLU A 305 -8.59 7.99 -14.73
C GLU A 305 -7.68 6.81 -14.38
N SER A 306 -8.03 6.08 -13.32
CA SER A 306 -7.29 4.92 -12.85
C SER A 306 -8.19 3.68 -12.85
N PHE A 307 -7.78 2.67 -13.62
CA PHE A 307 -8.53 1.43 -13.78
C PHE A 307 -7.78 0.28 -13.09
N LYS A 308 -8.35 -0.25 -12.02
CA LYS A 308 -7.82 -1.47 -11.37
C LYS A 308 -8.03 -2.65 -12.30
N LEU A 309 -6.97 -3.40 -12.58
CA LEU A 309 -7.05 -4.60 -13.39
C LEU A 309 -7.56 -5.76 -12.53
N THR A 310 -8.51 -6.53 -13.07
CA THR A 310 -9.24 -7.58 -12.34
C THR A 310 -8.47 -8.90 -12.22
N ASP A 311 -7.26 -8.97 -12.74
CA ASP A 311 -6.39 -10.12 -12.57
C ASP A 311 -5.66 -10.07 -11.21
N ASP A 312 -5.02 -11.16 -10.81
CA ASP A 312 -4.26 -11.28 -9.54
C ASP A 312 -3.03 -10.36 -9.44
N SER A 313 -2.82 -9.46 -10.40
CA SER A 313 -1.59 -8.69 -10.53
C SER A 313 -1.55 -7.41 -9.70
N GLU A 314 -2.70 -6.97 -9.18
CA GLU A 314 -2.85 -5.71 -8.44
C GLU A 314 -2.24 -4.51 -9.21
N GLN A 315 -2.40 -4.54 -10.53
CA GLN A 315 -1.94 -3.47 -11.42
C GLN A 315 -3.05 -2.46 -11.66
N VAL A 316 -2.64 -1.22 -11.91
CA VAL A 316 -3.54 -0.11 -12.23
C VAL A 316 -3.09 0.50 -13.55
N LEU A 317 -4.00 0.57 -14.52
CA LEU A 317 -3.83 1.38 -15.72
C LEU A 317 -4.25 2.81 -15.40
N VAL A 318 -3.36 3.77 -15.63
CA VAL A 318 -3.64 5.20 -15.46
C VAL A 318 -3.58 5.87 -16.82
N THR A 319 -4.61 6.64 -17.14
CA THR A 319 -4.72 7.40 -18.40
C THR A 319 -4.92 8.87 -18.10
N TYR A 320 -4.47 9.72 -19.03
CA TYR A 320 -4.66 11.16 -18.96
C TYR A 320 -5.34 11.69 -20.20
N HIS A 321 -6.23 12.64 -20.02
CA HIS A 321 -6.84 13.35 -21.15
C HIS A 321 -7.06 14.82 -20.79
N ALA A 322 -7.15 15.66 -21.80
CA ALA A 322 -7.53 17.05 -21.63
C ALA A 322 -9.01 17.23 -21.96
N GLU A 323 -9.61 18.27 -21.40
CA GLU A 323 -10.94 18.70 -21.82
C GLU A 323 -10.93 19.07 -23.31
N PRO A 324 -11.92 18.62 -24.09
CA PRO A 324 -12.00 18.95 -25.52
C PRO A 324 -11.87 20.46 -25.76
N ASP A 325 -11.19 20.85 -26.83
CA ASP A 325 -10.96 22.22 -27.29
C ASP A 325 -10.20 23.15 -26.33
N SER A 326 -9.70 22.61 -25.21
CA SER A 326 -8.85 23.37 -24.26
C SER A 326 -7.44 23.60 -24.80
N SER A 327 -6.73 24.57 -24.21
CA SER A 327 -5.31 24.78 -24.47
C SER A 327 -4.49 23.53 -24.15
N SER A 328 -4.86 22.78 -23.10
CA SER A 328 -4.22 21.52 -22.72
C SER A 328 -4.41 20.44 -23.79
N ALA A 329 -5.56 20.38 -24.46
CA ALA A 329 -5.78 19.47 -25.57
C ALA A 329 -4.91 19.83 -26.80
N GLN A 330 -4.69 21.12 -27.04
CA GLN A 330 -3.78 21.57 -28.10
C GLN A 330 -2.33 21.19 -27.77
N SER A 331 -1.90 21.44 -26.53
CA SER A 331 -0.57 21.06 -26.04
C SER A 331 -0.30 19.56 -26.12
N LEU A 332 -1.29 18.69 -25.77
CA LEU A 332 -1.17 17.24 -25.92
C LEU A 332 -1.00 16.83 -27.40
N ARG A 333 -1.74 17.48 -28.33
CA ARG A 333 -1.58 17.24 -29.77
C ARG A 333 -0.18 17.60 -30.27
N LEU A 334 0.40 18.70 -29.78
CA LEU A 334 1.77 19.09 -30.08
C LEU A 334 2.78 18.06 -29.59
N LEU A 335 2.62 17.57 -28.34
CA LEU A 335 3.50 16.51 -27.81
C LEU A 335 3.38 15.22 -28.62
N ALA A 336 2.18 14.86 -29.07
CA ALA A 336 1.96 13.68 -29.92
C ALA A 336 2.70 13.81 -31.27
N SER A 337 2.68 14.97 -31.91
CA SER A 337 3.37 15.20 -33.20
C SER A 337 4.88 15.13 -33.06
N TRP A 338 5.46 15.72 -32.04
CA TRP A 338 6.91 15.71 -31.82
C TRP A 338 7.43 14.30 -31.48
N GLY A 339 6.71 13.52 -30.72
CA GLY A 339 7.05 12.13 -30.47
C GLY A 339 7.07 11.26 -31.73
N THR A 340 6.26 11.58 -32.77
CA THR A 340 6.27 10.91 -34.08
C THR A 340 7.51 11.25 -34.92
N ASP A 341 7.97 12.49 -34.84
CA ASP A 341 9.13 12.93 -35.65
C ASP A 341 10.45 12.39 -35.11
N ALA A 342 10.62 12.30 -33.81
CA ALA A 342 11.80 11.67 -33.18
C ALA A 342 11.93 10.19 -33.53
N THR A 343 10.81 9.45 -33.61
CA THR A 343 10.79 8.03 -34.00
C THR A 343 11.10 7.85 -35.49
N ARG A 344 10.60 8.74 -36.37
CA ARG A 344 10.93 8.71 -37.80
C ARG A 344 12.40 9.02 -38.07
N ALA A 345 12.98 10.00 -37.36
CA ALA A 345 14.40 10.34 -37.47
C ALA A 345 15.32 9.17 -37.03
N GLY A 346 14.96 8.45 -35.94
CA GLY A 346 15.69 7.27 -35.49
C GLY A 346 15.63 6.08 -36.45
N THR A 347 14.50 5.86 -37.13
CA THR A 347 14.32 4.77 -38.09
C THR A 347 15.06 5.05 -39.40
N THR A 348 15.19 6.29 -39.81
CA THR A 348 15.90 6.69 -41.05
C THR A 348 17.44 6.57 -40.93
N SER A 349 17.97 6.67 -39.69
CA SER A 349 19.40 6.51 -39.44
C SER A 349 19.87 5.04 -39.44
N ALA A 350 18.96 4.08 -39.25
CA ALA A 350 19.30 2.64 -39.20
C ALA A 350 19.34 1.93 -40.57
N THR A 351 18.96 2.61 -41.66
CA THR A 351 18.89 2.00 -43.02
C THR A 351 19.87 2.69 -43.97
N ARG A 352 21.16 2.67 -43.66
CA ARG A 352 22.19 2.99 -44.61
C ARG A 352 23.10 1.75 -44.79
N PRO A 353 22.91 0.94 -45.84
CA PRO A 353 23.87 -0.13 -46.15
C PRO A 353 25.16 0.46 -46.68
N ALA A 354 26.26 -0.10 -46.21
CA ALA A 354 27.61 0.14 -46.70
C ALA A 354 27.81 -0.43 -48.11
#